data_bf7647088697d0f84d5c65d40eae6d1b
#
_entry.id   bf7647088697d0f84d5c65d40eae6d1b
#
_cell.length_a   1.000
_cell.length_b   1.000
_cell.length_c   1.000
_cell.angle_alpha   90.00
_cell.angle_beta   90.00
_cell.angle_gamma   90.00
#
_symmetry.space_group_name_H-M   'P 1'
#
loop_
_entity.id
_entity.type
_entity.pdbx_description
1 polymer ?
#
loop_
_entity_poly.entity_id
_entity_poly.type
_entity_poly.pdbx_seq_one_letter_code
_entity_poly.pdbx_strand_id
1 'polypeptide(L)'
;MNRLKATIVLSLLAAAAVAQETDHHETQHTIECEARVASPQVQAARRVMAGGPLSLQTCRDMALGYNKTLASKRVQREMAAQMRKSARTKYLPSLDVMGGAIFSSREISILNNTQKSTLKNIGTSLGGLLGISDPKLQGTLNHLGQDVVDGFRTNNRAMYMASAMVTQPIYMGGAITAANNIADINEKMAAVNEELARQNTLQNIDKTYWTVVSLRHKLNLANSFLQLVQKLDDDVQKMITAGVATKADGLKVSVKVNEAEMAVTQVEDGLSLAKMLLCQTCGMPVESDITLADEAASTIAIEEDSVNGADTVAYWYRPELELLSNTVDISRQATKLARATYLPQVLLSGGYLMTNPNVYDGFTRKFAGVWNVGVVVRIPVWHWMDGTYKVRAAKAATTIAELELAETQEKVDLQVSQCSFKLKEARKKYAMATKNVDKAEENLRCANVGFKEGVLQTTDVMEAQTAWMQAQSQKIDSEVEIKIAQVNLKKAIGHM
;
A
#
# COMPACT_ATOMS: atom_id res chain seq x y z
N MET A 1 -23.66 29.48 -42.04
CA MET A 1 -23.64 28.04 -41.84
C MET A 1 -22.32 27.50 -41.24
N ASN A 2 -21.17 28.12 -41.55
CA ASN A 2 -19.86 27.68 -41.02
C ASN A 2 -19.62 28.04 -39.54
N ARG A 3 -20.24 29.08 -38.96
CA ARG A 3 -20.10 29.41 -37.56
C ARG A 3 -20.86 28.45 -36.63
N LEU A 4 -21.98 27.88 -37.07
CA LEU A 4 -22.79 26.94 -36.28
C LEU A 4 -22.08 25.57 -36.10
N LYS A 5 -21.30 25.14 -37.11
CA LYS A 5 -20.57 23.85 -37.07
C LYS A 5 -19.31 23.91 -36.20
N ALA A 6 -18.64 25.06 -36.12
CA ALA A 6 -17.52 25.28 -35.23
C ALA A 6 -17.99 25.34 -33.75
N THR A 7 -19.17 25.89 -33.51
CA THR A 7 -19.76 25.97 -32.17
C THR A 7 -20.16 24.60 -31.64
N ILE A 8 -20.63 23.67 -32.50
CA ILE A 8 -20.99 22.30 -32.08
C ILE A 8 -19.74 21.46 -31.70
N VAL A 9 -18.64 21.62 -32.42
CA VAL A 9 -17.36 20.92 -32.10
C VAL A 9 -16.75 21.49 -30.83
N LEU A 10 -16.82 22.81 -30.61
CA LEU A 10 -16.37 23.43 -29.36
C LEU A 10 -17.26 23.05 -28.17
N SER A 11 -18.58 22.91 -28.37
CA SER A 11 -19.51 22.50 -27.30
C SER A 11 -19.34 21.02 -26.92
N LEU A 12 -19.00 20.14 -27.87
CA LEU A 12 -18.68 18.72 -27.58
C LEU A 12 -17.34 18.58 -26.84
N LEU A 13 -16.34 19.39 -27.18
CA LEU A 13 -15.07 19.44 -26.42
C LEU A 13 -15.25 20.06 -25.04
N ALA A 14 -16.11 21.07 -24.90
CA ALA A 14 -16.47 21.65 -23.60
C ALA A 14 -17.28 20.68 -22.72
N ALA A 15 -18.18 19.89 -23.31
CA ALA A 15 -18.93 18.85 -22.57
C ALA A 15 -18.03 17.71 -22.09
N ALA A 16 -16.98 17.34 -22.84
CA ALA A 16 -15.98 16.37 -22.39
C ALA A 16 -15.09 16.94 -21.27
N ALA A 17 -14.75 18.22 -21.30
CA ALA A 17 -14.00 18.90 -20.25
C ALA A 17 -14.84 19.05 -18.96
N VAL A 18 -16.14 19.36 -19.07
CA VAL A 18 -17.06 19.45 -17.94
C VAL A 18 -17.31 18.07 -17.32
N ALA A 19 -17.33 16.98 -18.09
CA ALA A 19 -17.41 15.63 -17.55
C ALA A 19 -16.15 15.24 -16.77
N GLN A 20 -14.97 15.72 -17.15
CA GLN A 20 -13.73 15.55 -16.38
C GLN A 20 -13.69 16.44 -15.13
N GLU A 21 -14.25 17.65 -15.17
CA GLU A 21 -14.33 18.56 -14.02
C GLU A 21 -15.32 18.08 -12.95
N THR A 22 -16.42 17.43 -13.33
CA THR A 22 -17.37 16.85 -12.37
C THR A 22 -16.78 15.66 -11.63
N ASP A 23 -15.93 14.83 -12.26
CA ASP A 23 -15.20 13.74 -11.59
C ASP A 23 -14.14 14.29 -10.60
N HIS A 24 -13.50 15.42 -10.92
CA HIS A 24 -12.59 16.11 -9.98
C HIS A 24 -13.33 16.76 -8.80
N HIS A 25 -14.56 17.24 -8.98
CA HIS A 25 -15.36 17.81 -7.89
C HIS A 25 -15.93 16.75 -6.95
N GLU A 26 -16.33 15.57 -7.45
CA GLU A 26 -16.77 14.46 -6.61
C GLU A 26 -15.61 13.85 -5.80
N THR A 27 -14.40 13.74 -6.38
CA THR A 27 -13.22 13.27 -5.63
C THR A 27 -12.74 14.28 -4.59
N GLN A 28 -12.81 15.58 -4.83
CA GLN A 28 -12.52 16.58 -3.81
C GLN A 28 -13.59 16.61 -2.70
N HIS A 29 -14.87 16.44 -3.03
CA HIS A 29 -15.94 16.37 -2.03
C HIS A 29 -15.84 15.11 -1.15
N THR A 30 -15.39 13.97 -1.67
CA THR A 30 -15.13 12.76 -0.87
C THR A 30 -13.92 12.94 0.03
N ILE A 31 -12.84 13.56 -0.44
CA ILE A 31 -11.64 13.85 0.38
C ILE A 31 -11.95 14.91 1.46
N GLU A 32 -12.74 15.94 1.16
CA GLU A 32 -13.18 16.93 2.16
C GLU A 32 -14.21 16.37 3.15
N CYS A 33 -15.09 15.44 2.74
CA CYS A 33 -15.98 14.73 3.66
C CYS A 33 -15.20 13.80 4.61
N GLU A 34 -14.17 13.09 4.14
CA GLU A 34 -13.30 12.28 5.01
C GLU A 34 -12.44 13.14 5.94
N ALA A 35 -11.96 14.30 5.50
CA ALA A 35 -11.26 15.28 6.36
C ALA A 35 -12.17 15.88 7.44
N ARG A 36 -13.46 16.08 7.16
CA ARG A 36 -14.46 16.50 8.18
C ARG A 36 -14.87 15.39 9.13
N VAL A 37 -14.77 14.11 8.72
CA VAL A 37 -14.99 12.93 9.59
C VAL A 37 -13.82 12.73 10.57
N ALA A 38 -12.64 13.32 10.33
CA ALA A 38 -11.53 13.29 11.30
C ALA A 38 -11.83 14.05 12.62
N SER A 39 -12.77 15.00 12.63
CA SER A 39 -13.19 15.71 13.85
C SER A 39 -13.95 14.85 14.88
N PRO A 40 -14.79 13.86 14.52
CA PRO A 40 -15.42 12.97 15.47
C PRO A 40 -14.43 12.04 16.19
N GLN A 41 -13.30 11.75 15.58
CA GLN A 41 -12.26 10.86 16.15
C GLN A 41 -11.62 11.47 17.40
N VAL A 42 -11.29 12.76 17.37
CA VAL A 42 -10.77 13.50 18.50
C VAL A 42 -11.82 13.62 19.62
N GLN A 43 -13.09 13.77 19.26
CA GLN A 43 -14.19 13.82 20.23
C GLN A 43 -14.48 12.45 20.84
N ALA A 44 -14.42 11.37 20.06
CA ALA A 44 -14.56 10.00 20.57
C ALA A 44 -13.39 9.63 21.48
N ALA A 45 -12.15 9.95 21.11
CA ALA A 45 -10.98 9.77 21.95
C ALA A 45 -11.11 10.56 23.28
N ARG A 46 -11.55 11.81 23.24
CA ARG A 46 -11.82 12.62 24.44
C ARG A 46 -12.92 12.04 25.32
N ARG A 47 -13.98 11.45 24.76
CA ARG A 47 -15.04 10.78 25.54
C ARG A 47 -14.53 9.52 26.23
N VAL A 48 -13.68 8.75 25.57
CA VAL A 48 -13.07 7.53 26.15
C VAL A 48 -12.07 7.91 27.25
N MET A 49 -11.30 8.97 27.09
CA MET A 49 -10.40 9.49 28.14
C MET A 49 -11.14 10.02 29.36
N ALA A 50 -12.35 10.57 29.19
CA ALA A 50 -13.20 11.01 30.30
C ALA A 50 -13.83 9.83 31.08
N GLY A 51 -13.75 8.60 30.57
CA GLY A 51 -14.38 7.40 31.12
C GLY A 51 -13.52 6.57 32.07
N GLY A 52 -12.24 6.94 32.33
CA GLY A 52 -11.36 6.20 33.25
C GLY A 52 -10.19 5.47 32.56
N PRO A 53 -9.52 4.55 33.28
CA PRO A 53 -8.35 3.85 32.75
C PRO A 53 -8.70 2.97 31.52
N LEU A 54 -7.81 3.00 30.50
CA LEU A 54 -8.00 2.29 29.24
C LEU A 54 -7.71 0.79 29.40
N SER A 55 -8.68 -0.06 29.06
CA SER A 55 -8.46 -1.50 28.97
C SER A 55 -7.78 -1.88 27.64
N LEU A 56 -7.13 -3.04 27.61
CA LEU A 56 -6.54 -3.60 26.37
C LEU A 56 -7.58 -3.69 25.24
N GLN A 57 -8.81 -4.12 25.55
CA GLN A 57 -9.87 -4.23 24.56
C GLN A 57 -10.28 -2.86 24.00
N THR A 58 -10.38 -1.86 24.85
CA THR A 58 -10.66 -0.48 24.40
C THR A 58 -9.57 0.04 23.47
N CYS A 59 -8.29 -0.22 23.78
CA CYS A 59 -7.16 0.15 22.91
C CYS A 59 -7.23 -0.55 21.55
N ARG A 60 -7.60 -1.84 21.52
CA ARG A 60 -7.82 -2.59 20.28
C ARG A 60 -8.93 -2.00 19.42
N ASP A 61 -10.08 -1.70 20.03
CA ASP A 61 -11.25 -1.15 19.34
C ASP A 61 -10.94 0.24 18.76
N MET A 62 -10.23 1.06 19.50
CA MET A 62 -9.76 2.37 19.04
C MET A 62 -8.79 2.25 17.87
N ALA A 63 -7.83 1.34 17.94
CA ALA A 63 -6.87 1.12 16.87
C ALA A 63 -7.56 0.61 15.59
N LEU A 64 -8.49 -0.32 15.72
CA LEU A 64 -9.26 -0.82 14.59
C LEU A 64 -10.13 0.28 13.94
N GLY A 65 -10.60 1.25 14.73
CA GLY A 65 -11.38 2.39 14.23
C GLY A 65 -10.56 3.50 13.62
N TYR A 66 -9.39 3.80 14.19
CA TYR A 66 -8.70 5.07 13.94
C TYR A 66 -7.25 4.94 13.46
N ASN A 67 -6.70 3.73 13.38
CA ASN A 67 -5.33 3.54 12.89
C ASN A 67 -5.22 3.91 11.40
N LYS A 68 -4.35 4.87 11.07
CA LYS A 68 -4.17 5.37 9.71
C LYS A 68 -3.62 4.32 8.74
N THR A 69 -2.81 3.38 9.24
CA THR A 69 -2.28 2.28 8.42
C THR A 69 -3.40 1.35 7.98
N LEU A 70 -4.32 1.01 8.90
CA LEU A 70 -5.48 0.18 8.58
C LEU A 70 -6.46 0.91 7.65
N ALA A 71 -6.70 2.21 7.90
CA ALA A 71 -7.52 3.05 7.02
C ALA A 71 -6.95 3.10 5.59
N SER A 72 -5.63 3.24 5.44
CA SER A 72 -4.95 3.18 4.13
C SER A 72 -5.20 1.85 3.41
N LYS A 73 -5.20 0.72 4.14
CA LYS A 73 -5.48 -0.60 3.54
C LYS A 73 -6.94 -0.75 3.09
N ARG A 74 -7.89 -0.17 3.82
CA ARG A 74 -9.30 -0.09 3.40
C ARG A 74 -9.46 0.66 2.08
N VAL A 75 -8.81 1.82 1.96
CA VAL A 75 -8.82 2.60 0.71
C VAL A 75 -8.13 1.84 -0.43
N GLN A 76 -7.03 1.11 -0.17
CA GLN A 76 -6.39 0.24 -1.16
C GLN A 76 -7.32 -0.88 -1.66
N ARG A 77 -8.14 -1.46 -0.79
CA ARG A 77 -9.17 -2.44 -1.17
C ARG A 77 -10.24 -1.80 -2.06
N GLU A 78 -10.69 -0.60 -1.73
CA GLU A 78 -11.65 0.13 -2.57
C GLU A 78 -11.05 0.46 -3.94
N MET A 79 -9.80 0.93 -4.00
CA MET A 79 -9.06 1.14 -5.24
C MET A 79 -9.02 -0.13 -6.09
N ALA A 80 -8.71 -1.29 -5.49
CA ALA A 80 -8.70 -2.57 -6.20
C ALA A 80 -10.09 -2.94 -6.76
N ALA A 81 -11.18 -2.66 -6.01
CA ALA A 81 -12.54 -2.86 -6.48
C ALA A 81 -12.88 -1.98 -7.68
N GLN A 82 -12.43 -0.71 -7.72
CA GLN A 82 -12.61 0.16 -8.88
C GLN A 82 -11.77 -0.33 -10.08
N MET A 83 -10.53 -0.77 -9.84
CA MET A 83 -9.68 -1.37 -10.87
C MET A 83 -10.33 -2.62 -11.49
N ARG A 84 -10.98 -3.48 -10.67
CA ARG A 84 -11.77 -4.61 -11.17
C ARG A 84 -12.93 -4.16 -12.06
N LYS A 85 -13.68 -3.13 -11.65
CA LYS A 85 -14.75 -2.56 -12.49
C LYS A 85 -14.18 -2.05 -13.81
N SER A 86 -13.06 -1.32 -13.78
CA SER A 86 -12.35 -0.85 -14.98
C SER A 86 -11.90 -2.01 -15.89
N ALA A 87 -11.38 -3.11 -15.32
CA ALA A 87 -11.01 -4.28 -16.12
C ALA A 87 -12.22 -4.88 -16.86
N ARG A 88 -13.39 -4.91 -16.24
CA ARG A 88 -14.65 -5.40 -16.85
C ARG A 88 -15.12 -4.55 -18.01
N THR A 89 -14.84 -3.26 -18.03
CA THR A 89 -15.21 -2.40 -19.16
C THR A 89 -14.49 -2.78 -20.46
N LYS A 90 -13.38 -3.54 -20.40
CA LYS A 90 -12.69 -4.06 -21.57
C LYS A 90 -13.50 -5.08 -22.40
N TYR A 91 -14.61 -5.60 -21.84
CA TYR A 91 -15.57 -6.40 -22.59
C TYR A 91 -16.57 -5.55 -23.39
N LEU A 92 -16.70 -4.27 -23.06
CA LEU A 92 -17.68 -3.36 -23.65
C LEU A 92 -17.10 -2.63 -24.85
N PRO A 93 -17.93 -2.11 -25.78
CA PRO A 93 -17.46 -1.28 -26.85
C PRO A 93 -16.91 0.04 -26.32
N SER A 94 -15.76 0.48 -26.86
CA SER A 94 -15.25 1.83 -26.66
C SER A 94 -15.74 2.75 -27.77
N LEU A 95 -16.05 4.01 -27.42
CA LEU A 95 -16.33 5.09 -28.37
C LEU A 95 -15.22 6.14 -28.23
N ASP A 96 -14.46 6.30 -29.29
CA ASP A 96 -13.39 7.27 -29.36
C ASP A 96 -13.73 8.36 -30.39
N VAL A 97 -13.57 9.62 -30.01
CA VAL A 97 -13.73 10.76 -30.91
C VAL A 97 -12.38 11.42 -31.09
N MET A 98 -11.96 11.57 -32.34
CA MET A 98 -10.68 12.16 -32.70
C MET A 98 -10.90 13.30 -33.69
N GLY A 99 -10.19 14.41 -33.53
CA GLY A 99 -10.18 15.54 -34.44
C GLY A 99 -8.75 16.00 -34.74
N GLY A 100 -8.49 16.42 -35.94
CA GLY A 100 -7.16 16.88 -36.34
C GLY A 100 -7.18 17.85 -37.51
N ALA A 101 -6.12 18.67 -37.59
CA ALA A 101 -5.85 19.53 -38.75
C ALA A 101 -4.41 19.31 -39.21
N ILE A 102 -4.23 19.11 -40.49
CA ILE A 102 -2.92 18.92 -41.11
C ILE A 102 -2.71 20.03 -42.13
N PHE A 103 -1.59 20.73 -41.99
CA PHE A 103 -1.17 21.77 -42.95
C PHE A 103 0.08 21.28 -43.68
N SER A 104 0.00 21.22 -45.01
CA SER A 104 1.09 20.74 -45.87
C SER A 104 1.66 21.90 -46.68
N SER A 105 2.97 21.91 -46.85
CA SER A 105 3.66 22.87 -47.73
C SER A 105 3.37 22.66 -49.20
N ARG A 106 2.97 21.44 -49.61
CA ARG A 106 2.65 21.05 -50.99
C ARG A 106 1.28 20.40 -51.05
N GLU A 107 0.62 20.60 -52.21
CA GLU A 107 -0.63 19.90 -52.51
C GLU A 107 -0.35 18.45 -52.88
N ILE A 108 -1.18 17.53 -52.42
CA ILE A 108 -1.22 16.17 -52.94
C ILE A 108 -1.94 16.22 -54.26
N SER A 109 -1.25 15.92 -55.34
CA SER A 109 -1.79 16.02 -56.71
C SER A 109 -2.07 14.63 -57.28
N ILE A 110 -3.22 14.47 -57.92
CA ILE A 110 -3.60 13.23 -58.60
C ILE A 110 -2.77 13.07 -59.88
N LEU A 111 -2.47 14.19 -60.56
CA LEU A 111 -1.61 14.19 -61.76
C LEU A 111 -0.15 14.47 -61.37
N ASN A 112 0.77 13.72 -61.91
CA ASN A 112 2.20 14.00 -61.78
C ASN A 112 2.62 15.19 -62.66
N ASN A 113 3.83 15.74 -62.40
CA ASN A 113 4.28 16.95 -63.09
C ASN A 113 4.41 16.73 -64.59
N THR A 114 4.78 15.55 -65.08
CA THR A 114 4.87 15.19 -66.46
C THR A 114 3.49 15.18 -67.12
N GLN A 115 2.50 14.54 -66.53
CA GLN A 115 1.11 14.53 -66.99
C GLN A 115 0.52 15.93 -67.08
N LYS A 116 0.79 16.78 -66.07
CA LYS A 116 0.37 18.19 -66.09
C LYS A 116 0.99 18.98 -67.26
N SER A 117 2.28 18.79 -67.51
CA SER A 117 2.95 19.48 -68.61
C SER A 117 2.47 19.00 -69.99
N THR A 118 2.23 17.68 -70.14
CA THR A 118 1.67 17.12 -71.33
C THR A 118 0.27 17.63 -71.64
N LEU A 119 -0.61 17.66 -70.63
CA LEU A 119 -1.97 18.17 -70.75
C LEU A 119 -2.00 19.67 -71.05
N LYS A 120 -1.18 20.48 -70.39
CA LYS A 120 -1.07 21.93 -70.68
C LYS A 120 -0.60 22.27 -72.08
N ASN A 121 0.21 21.40 -72.64
CA ASN A 121 0.80 21.58 -73.98
C ASN A 121 0.15 20.69 -75.07
N ILE A 122 -1.03 20.13 -74.79
CA ILE A 122 -1.69 19.14 -75.64
C ILE A 122 -1.95 19.68 -77.07
N GLY A 123 -2.35 20.96 -77.15
CA GLY A 123 -2.59 21.60 -78.44
C GLY A 123 -1.32 21.80 -79.23
N THR A 124 -0.23 22.16 -78.59
CA THR A 124 1.09 22.32 -79.18
C THR A 124 1.66 20.96 -79.65
N SER A 125 1.49 19.93 -78.78
CA SER A 125 1.96 18.58 -79.08
C SER A 125 1.17 17.93 -80.29
N LEU A 126 -0.16 18.05 -80.24
CA LEU A 126 -1.03 17.57 -81.33
C LEU A 126 -0.84 18.39 -82.59
N GLY A 127 -0.67 19.71 -82.51
CA GLY A 127 -0.38 20.59 -83.63
C GLY A 127 0.89 20.18 -84.32
N GLY A 128 1.97 19.88 -83.59
CA GLY A 128 3.21 19.35 -84.16
C GLY A 128 3.08 17.96 -84.74
N LEU A 129 2.25 17.07 -84.22
CA LEU A 129 2.05 15.70 -84.74
C LEU A 129 1.14 15.65 -85.93
N LEU A 130 0.14 16.53 -86.00
CA LEU A 130 -0.87 16.58 -87.13
C LEU A 130 -0.58 17.65 -88.19
N GLY A 131 0.52 18.41 -88.08
CA GLY A 131 0.89 19.46 -89.00
C GLY A 131 -0.08 20.68 -89.00
N ILE A 132 -0.83 20.87 -87.90
CA ILE A 132 -1.80 21.99 -87.72
C ILE A 132 -1.04 23.21 -87.23
N SER A 133 -0.82 24.20 -88.05
CA SER A 133 -0.09 25.43 -87.74
C SER A 133 -0.99 26.61 -87.30
N ASP A 134 -2.27 26.37 -87.02
CA ASP A 134 -3.20 27.43 -86.58
C ASP A 134 -2.98 27.71 -85.05
N PRO A 135 -2.46 28.91 -84.70
CA PRO A 135 -2.16 29.28 -83.29
C PRO A 135 -3.41 29.38 -82.42
N LYS A 136 -4.59 29.70 -83.04
CA LYS A 136 -5.85 29.83 -82.30
C LYS A 136 -6.36 28.44 -81.83
N LEU A 137 -6.26 27.44 -82.70
CA LEU A 137 -6.68 26.08 -82.42
C LEU A 137 -5.78 25.44 -81.33
N GLN A 138 -4.45 25.62 -81.49
CA GLN A 138 -3.48 25.15 -80.51
C GLN A 138 -3.69 25.83 -79.11
N GLY A 139 -3.97 27.13 -79.12
CA GLY A 139 -4.29 27.88 -77.91
C GLY A 139 -5.55 27.37 -77.20
N THR A 140 -6.62 27.10 -77.97
CA THR A 140 -7.88 26.56 -77.45
C THR A 140 -7.69 25.15 -76.83
N LEU A 141 -6.94 24.28 -77.51
CA LEU A 141 -6.64 22.96 -77.00
C LEU A 141 -5.73 22.98 -75.75
N ASN A 142 -4.77 23.91 -75.71
CA ASN A 142 -3.95 24.09 -74.51
C ASN A 142 -4.79 24.65 -73.28
N HIS A 143 -5.75 25.54 -73.61
CA HIS A 143 -6.71 26.00 -72.58
C HIS A 143 -7.56 24.86 -72.00
N LEU A 144 -8.11 24.01 -72.90
CA LEU A 144 -8.83 22.81 -72.51
C LEU A 144 -7.95 21.87 -71.62
N GLY A 145 -6.69 21.70 -72.05
CA GLY A 145 -5.72 20.93 -71.28
C GLY A 145 -5.41 21.54 -69.91
N GLN A 146 -5.37 22.89 -69.84
CA GLN A 146 -5.21 23.60 -68.60
C GLN A 146 -6.47 23.45 -67.68
N ASP A 147 -7.66 23.55 -68.25
CA ASP A 147 -8.93 23.35 -67.53
C ASP A 147 -9.05 21.95 -66.92
N VAL A 148 -8.58 20.93 -67.70
CA VAL A 148 -8.46 19.56 -67.14
C VAL A 148 -7.50 19.52 -65.95
N VAL A 149 -6.30 20.11 -66.09
CA VAL A 149 -5.32 20.14 -64.97
C VAL A 149 -5.88 20.86 -63.77
N ASP A 150 -6.61 21.98 -63.95
CA ASP A 150 -7.22 22.73 -62.88
C ASP A 150 -8.43 22.00 -62.27
N GLY A 151 -9.18 21.25 -63.08
CA GLY A 151 -10.23 20.35 -62.59
C GLY A 151 -9.73 19.22 -61.68
N PHE A 152 -8.52 18.73 -61.91
CA PHE A 152 -7.86 17.74 -61.08
C PHE A 152 -7.04 18.36 -59.93
N ARG A 153 -7.13 19.65 -59.71
CA ARG A 153 -6.42 20.33 -58.62
C ARG A 153 -7.11 20.10 -57.30
N THR A 154 -6.39 19.51 -56.35
CA THR A 154 -6.98 19.00 -55.13
C THR A 154 -7.02 19.99 -53.94
N ASN A 155 -6.35 21.14 -54.03
CA ASN A 155 -6.25 22.19 -53.00
C ASN A 155 -6.37 21.64 -51.53
N ASN A 156 -5.52 20.68 -51.21
CA ASN A 156 -5.51 19.94 -49.94
C ASN A 156 -4.36 20.35 -48.99
N ARG A 157 -3.86 21.60 -49.11
CA ARG A 157 -2.81 22.11 -48.21
C ARG A 157 -3.26 22.21 -46.76
N ALA A 158 -4.55 22.46 -46.54
CA ALA A 158 -5.17 22.43 -45.24
C ALA A 158 -6.22 21.33 -45.20
N MET A 159 -5.98 20.27 -44.46
CA MET A 159 -6.90 19.16 -44.27
C MET A 159 -7.40 19.13 -42.82
N TYR A 160 -8.70 19.06 -42.69
CA TYR A 160 -9.35 18.88 -41.39
C TYR A 160 -10.01 17.51 -41.38
N MET A 161 -9.86 16.80 -40.24
CA MET A 161 -10.51 15.50 -40.04
C MET A 161 -11.21 15.45 -38.71
N ALA A 162 -12.33 14.78 -38.66
CA ALA A 162 -12.98 14.38 -37.41
C ALA A 162 -13.51 12.97 -37.57
N SER A 163 -13.31 12.13 -36.57
CA SER A 163 -13.80 10.76 -36.58
C SER A 163 -14.42 10.40 -35.26
N ALA A 164 -15.49 9.63 -35.31
CA ALA A 164 -16.07 8.93 -34.16
C ALA A 164 -15.98 7.43 -34.48
N MET A 165 -15.30 6.68 -33.64
CA MET A 165 -15.04 5.26 -33.85
C MET A 165 -15.49 4.43 -32.66
N VAL A 166 -16.28 3.41 -32.91
CA VAL A 166 -16.68 2.39 -31.94
C VAL A 166 -15.84 1.15 -32.19
N THR A 167 -15.21 0.65 -31.14
CA THR A 167 -14.39 -0.56 -31.21
C THR A 167 -14.88 -1.57 -30.17
N GLN A 168 -15.23 -2.77 -30.63
CA GLN A 168 -15.70 -3.87 -29.77
C GLN A 168 -14.80 -5.10 -29.95
N PRO A 169 -14.03 -5.49 -28.89
CA PRO A 169 -13.34 -6.76 -28.91
C PRO A 169 -14.33 -7.92 -28.89
N ILE A 170 -14.29 -8.79 -29.89
CA ILE A 170 -15.10 -10.02 -29.94
C ILE A 170 -14.34 -11.19 -29.32
N TYR A 171 -13.06 -11.32 -29.72
CA TYR A 171 -12.18 -12.35 -29.21
C TYR A 171 -10.74 -11.85 -29.21
N MET A 172 -10.06 -11.88 -28.08
CA MET A 172 -8.68 -11.41 -27.92
C MET A 172 -7.75 -12.54 -27.44
N GLY A 173 -7.94 -13.77 -27.95
CA GLY A 173 -7.14 -14.92 -27.53
C GLY A 173 -7.30 -15.30 -26.05
N GLY A 174 -8.34 -14.81 -25.37
CA GLY A 174 -8.52 -14.99 -23.92
C GLY A 174 -7.80 -13.93 -23.06
N ALA A 175 -7.14 -12.92 -23.66
CA ALA A 175 -6.42 -11.89 -22.91
C ALA A 175 -7.33 -11.09 -21.97
N ILE A 176 -8.51 -10.66 -22.43
CA ILE A 176 -9.47 -9.90 -21.62
C ILE A 176 -9.94 -10.73 -20.43
N THR A 177 -10.24 -12.01 -20.65
CA THR A 177 -10.66 -12.93 -19.57
C THR A 177 -9.54 -13.13 -18.55
N ALA A 178 -8.30 -13.36 -19.00
CA ALA A 178 -7.16 -13.50 -18.09
C ALA A 178 -6.89 -12.21 -17.29
N ALA A 179 -6.97 -11.04 -17.95
CA ALA A 179 -6.80 -9.74 -17.30
C ALA A 179 -7.90 -9.47 -16.25
N ASN A 180 -9.16 -9.83 -16.56
CA ASN A 180 -10.26 -9.71 -15.59
C ASN A 180 -10.09 -10.65 -14.40
N ASN A 181 -9.65 -11.90 -14.63
CA ASN A 181 -9.35 -12.82 -13.54
C ASN A 181 -8.20 -12.29 -12.65
N ILE A 182 -7.17 -11.68 -13.24
CA ILE A 182 -6.10 -11.01 -12.48
C ILE A 182 -6.67 -9.87 -11.64
N ALA A 183 -7.57 -9.06 -12.19
CA ALA A 183 -8.20 -7.97 -11.45
C ALA A 183 -9.10 -8.49 -10.30
N ASP A 184 -9.84 -9.58 -10.50
CA ASP A 184 -10.63 -10.23 -9.46
C ASP A 184 -9.75 -10.80 -8.35
N ILE A 185 -8.59 -11.41 -8.69
CA ILE A 185 -7.63 -11.92 -7.69
C ILE A 185 -6.97 -10.75 -6.94
N ASN A 186 -6.62 -9.66 -7.63
CA ASN A 186 -6.04 -8.47 -6.99
C ASN A 186 -6.99 -7.83 -5.96
N GLU A 187 -8.31 -7.80 -6.23
CA GLU A 187 -9.29 -7.35 -5.24
C GLU A 187 -9.33 -8.27 -4.02
N LYS A 188 -9.30 -9.60 -4.22
CA LYS A 188 -9.18 -10.57 -3.11
C LYS A 188 -7.90 -10.34 -2.32
N MET A 189 -6.76 -10.18 -2.99
CA MET A 189 -5.48 -9.88 -2.33
C MET A 189 -5.53 -8.59 -1.52
N ALA A 190 -6.22 -7.55 -2.00
CA ALA A 190 -6.38 -6.30 -1.26
C ALA A 190 -7.20 -6.52 0.03
N ALA A 191 -8.25 -7.35 0.00
CA ALA A 191 -9.02 -7.73 1.17
C ALA A 191 -8.18 -8.54 2.19
N VAL A 192 -7.39 -9.49 1.70
CA VAL A 192 -6.48 -10.28 2.55
C VAL A 192 -5.37 -9.41 3.15
N ASN A 193 -4.86 -8.44 2.39
CA ASN A 193 -3.89 -7.45 2.90
C ASN A 193 -4.48 -6.54 3.99
N GLU A 194 -5.78 -6.19 3.90
CA GLU A 194 -6.48 -5.46 4.97
C GLU A 194 -6.54 -6.33 6.24
N GLU A 195 -6.89 -7.61 6.11
CA GLU A 195 -6.93 -8.54 7.24
C GLU A 195 -5.54 -8.75 7.87
N LEU A 196 -4.49 -8.90 7.06
CA LEU A 196 -3.11 -8.96 7.53
C LEU A 196 -2.72 -7.69 8.31
N ALA A 197 -3.10 -6.52 7.80
CA ALA A 197 -2.84 -5.27 8.49
C ALA A 197 -3.63 -5.17 9.81
N ARG A 198 -4.87 -5.68 9.85
CA ARG A 198 -5.69 -5.78 11.07
C ARG A 198 -4.98 -6.61 12.14
N GLN A 199 -4.52 -7.81 11.79
CA GLN A 199 -3.82 -8.71 12.71
C GLN A 199 -2.48 -8.10 13.18
N ASN A 200 -1.73 -7.45 12.28
CA ASN A 200 -0.50 -6.75 12.64
C ASN A 200 -0.77 -5.59 13.61
N THR A 201 -1.84 -4.83 13.38
CA THR A 201 -2.24 -3.72 14.24
C THR A 201 -2.60 -4.22 15.65
N LEU A 202 -3.41 -5.28 15.74
CA LEU A 202 -3.76 -5.89 17.02
C LEU A 202 -2.52 -6.39 17.78
N GLN A 203 -1.61 -7.09 17.10
CA GLN A 203 -0.35 -7.54 17.68
C GLN A 203 0.50 -6.39 18.20
N ASN A 204 0.61 -5.30 17.44
CA ASN A 204 1.39 -4.13 17.84
C ASN A 204 0.77 -3.42 19.05
N ILE A 205 -0.56 -3.29 19.10
CA ILE A 205 -1.28 -2.74 20.25
C ILE A 205 -1.01 -3.57 21.48
N ASP A 206 -1.19 -4.88 21.40
CA ASP A 206 -0.99 -5.77 22.53
C ASP A 206 0.45 -5.65 23.08
N LYS A 207 1.45 -5.66 22.19
CA LYS A 207 2.85 -5.49 22.59
C LYS A 207 3.10 -4.13 23.24
N THR A 208 2.61 -3.05 22.63
CA THR A 208 2.83 -1.70 23.16
C THR A 208 2.11 -1.50 24.49
N TYR A 209 0.90 -2.01 24.62
CA TYR A 209 0.12 -1.98 25.87
C TYR A 209 0.90 -2.64 27.03
N TRP A 210 1.34 -3.88 26.84
CA TRP A 210 2.10 -4.61 27.87
C TRP A 210 3.48 -3.99 28.13
N THR A 211 4.07 -3.32 27.13
CA THR A 211 5.31 -2.55 27.34
C THR A 211 5.06 -1.34 28.25
N VAL A 212 3.96 -0.60 28.07
CA VAL A 212 3.59 0.51 28.97
C VAL A 212 3.35 0.01 30.39
N VAL A 213 2.59 -1.08 30.55
CA VAL A 213 2.34 -1.69 31.86
C VAL A 213 3.66 -2.11 32.50
N SER A 214 4.58 -2.77 31.77
CA SER A 214 5.90 -3.14 32.26
C SER A 214 6.69 -1.94 32.80
N LEU A 215 6.76 -0.87 32.00
CA LEU A 215 7.50 0.34 32.36
C LEU A 215 6.90 1.04 33.59
N ARG A 216 5.58 0.99 33.76
CA ARG A 216 4.92 1.52 34.94
C ARG A 216 5.32 0.74 36.21
N HIS A 217 5.30 -0.60 36.14
CA HIS A 217 5.76 -1.44 37.25
C HIS A 217 7.25 -1.22 37.54
N LYS A 218 8.08 -1.07 36.51
CA LYS A 218 9.52 -0.75 36.67
C LYS A 218 9.74 0.63 37.29
N LEU A 219 8.90 1.62 36.98
CA LEU A 219 8.96 2.94 37.59
C LEU A 219 8.64 2.85 39.10
N ASN A 220 7.60 2.10 39.46
CA ASN A 220 7.27 1.86 40.87
C ASN A 220 8.41 1.16 41.60
N LEU A 221 9.06 0.16 40.99
CA LEU A 221 10.24 -0.52 41.50
C LEU A 221 11.44 0.42 41.65
N ALA A 222 11.75 1.24 40.65
CA ALA A 222 12.85 2.20 40.71
C ALA A 222 12.66 3.24 41.82
N ASN A 223 11.44 3.74 41.99
CA ASN A 223 11.11 4.64 43.11
C ASN A 223 11.28 3.95 44.47
N SER A 224 10.84 2.68 44.59
CA SER A 224 11.04 1.91 45.82
C SER A 224 12.52 1.67 46.11
N PHE A 225 13.32 1.39 45.11
CA PHE A 225 14.76 1.24 45.23
C PHE A 225 15.44 2.55 45.63
N LEU A 226 15.06 3.66 45.03
CA LEU A 226 15.57 4.99 45.42
C LEU A 226 15.30 5.29 46.89
N GLN A 227 14.08 5.03 47.36
CA GLN A 227 13.75 5.20 48.79
C GLN A 227 14.59 4.31 49.71
N LEU A 228 14.89 3.06 49.31
CA LEU A 228 15.73 2.15 50.07
C LEU A 228 17.17 2.67 50.16
N VAL A 229 17.74 3.16 49.07
CA VAL A 229 19.11 3.68 49.02
C VAL A 229 19.23 5.01 49.76
N GLN A 230 18.23 5.91 49.64
CA GLN A 230 18.17 7.16 50.40
C GLN A 230 18.13 6.91 51.92
N LYS A 231 17.32 5.92 52.35
CA LYS A 231 17.29 5.53 53.74
C LYS A 231 18.62 4.99 54.24
N LEU A 232 19.33 4.22 53.42
CA LEU A 232 20.69 3.76 53.73
C LEU A 232 21.67 4.93 53.85
N ASP A 233 21.58 5.94 52.97
CA ASP A 233 22.40 7.15 53.04
C ASP A 233 22.18 7.89 54.36
N ASP A 234 20.91 8.12 54.73
CA ASP A 234 20.53 8.74 56.02
C ASP A 234 21.11 7.97 57.24
N ASP A 235 21.03 6.64 57.20
CA ASP A 235 21.53 5.80 58.28
C ASP A 235 23.07 5.86 58.35
N VAL A 236 23.77 5.81 57.23
CA VAL A 236 25.24 5.95 57.14
C VAL A 236 25.69 7.34 57.56
N GLN A 237 25.01 8.42 57.23
CA GLN A 237 25.35 9.79 57.67
C GLN A 237 25.25 9.91 59.21
N LYS A 238 24.26 9.30 59.87
CA LYS A 238 24.15 9.22 61.33
C LYS A 238 25.33 8.44 61.92
N MET A 239 25.72 7.32 61.29
CA MET A 239 26.88 6.52 61.73
C MET A 239 28.22 7.30 61.57
N ILE A 240 28.39 8.09 60.53
CA ILE A 240 29.55 8.99 60.37
C ILE A 240 29.58 10.02 61.49
N THR A 241 28.44 10.63 61.79
CA THR A 241 28.34 11.62 62.87
C THR A 241 28.65 11.00 64.24
N ALA A 242 28.28 9.74 64.47
CA ALA A 242 28.60 8.95 65.67
C ALA A 242 30.06 8.40 65.67
N GLY A 243 30.81 8.58 64.59
CA GLY A 243 32.20 8.13 64.47
C GLY A 243 32.37 6.61 64.22
N VAL A 244 31.30 5.89 63.83
CA VAL A 244 31.32 4.43 63.56
C VAL A 244 31.40 4.07 62.07
N ALA A 245 31.24 5.05 61.17
CA ALA A 245 31.43 4.88 59.73
C ALA A 245 32.38 5.91 59.16
N THR A 246 33.00 5.62 58.02
CA THR A 246 33.94 6.50 57.35
C THR A 246 33.27 7.45 56.35
N LYS A 247 33.87 8.62 56.11
CA LYS A 247 33.42 9.52 55.02
C LYS A 247 33.38 8.82 53.67
N ALA A 248 34.31 7.87 53.43
CA ALA A 248 34.34 7.09 52.19
C ALA A 248 33.08 6.22 52.01
N ASP A 249 32.55 5.64 53.07
CA ASP A 249 31.33 4.86 53.02
C ASP A 249 30.12 5.73 52.71
N GLY A 250 30.02 6.95 53.27
CA GLY A 250 29.00 7.91 52.94
C GLY A 250 29.03 8.30 51.45
N LEU A 251 30.25 8.58 50.92
CA LEU A 251 30.37 8.92 49.47
C LEU A 251 29.96 7.79 48.53
N LYS A 252 30.22 6.50 48.92
CA LYS A 252 29.78 5.35 48.11
C LYS A 252 28.26 5.28 48.05
N VAL A 253 27.57 5.49 49.18
CA VAL A 253 26.10 5.46 49.17
C VAL A 253 25.51 6.65 48.42
N SER A 254 26.10 7.85 48.59
CA SER A 254 25.68 9.03 47.80
C SER A 254 25.79 8.82 46.29
N VAL A 255 26.85 8.16 45.79
CA VAL A 255 26.95 7.77 44.40
C VAL A 255 25.80 6.83 44.00
N LYS A 256 25.45 5.87 44.90
CA LYS A 256 24.37 4.93 44.62
C LYS A 256 22.98 5.62 44.60
N VAL A 257 22.77 6.65 45.39
CA VAL A 257 21.55 7.50 45.33
C VAL A 257 21.46 8.16 43.98
N ASN A 258 22.53 8.80 43.49
CA ASN A 258 22.55 9.44 42.18
C ASN A 258 22.29 8.43 41.03
N GLU A 259 22.86 7.21 41.10
CA GLU A 259 22.56 6.13 40.15
C GLU A 259 21.08 5.74 40.16
N ALA A 260 20.45 5.67 41.34
CA ALA A 260 19.05 5.35 41.49
C ALA A 260 18.14 6.48 40.92
N GLU A 261 18.50 7.75 41.14
CA GLU A 261 17.79 8.92 40.59
C GLU A 261 17.86 8.93 39.07
N MET A 262 19.06 8.66 38.49
CA MET A 262 19.21 8.52 37.02
C MET A 262 18.35 7.38 36.47
N ALA A 263 18.28 6.23 37.15
CA ALA A 263 17.46 5.12 36.76
C ALA A 263 15.95 5.45 36.78
N VAL A 264 15.46 6.19 37.80
CA VAL A 264 14.08 6.70 37.83
C VAL A 264 13.81 7.57 36.60
N THR A 265 14.63 8.58 36.36
CA THR A 265 14.49 9.49 35.21
C THR A 265 14.43 8.71 33.88
N GLN A 266 15.34 7.75 33.70
CA GLN A 266 15.39 6.94 32.46
C GLN A 266 14.11 6.12 32.25
N VAL A 267 13.52 5.56 33.31
CA VAL A 267 12.29 4.79 33.22
C VAL A 267 11.08 5.70 33.01
N GLU A 268 11.05 6.91 33.60
CA GLU A 268 10.01 7.92 33.37
C GLU A 268 9.97 8.37 31.92
N ASP A 269 11.13 8.68 31.34
CA ASP A 269 11.24 9.03 29.93
C ASP A 269 10.80 7.87 29.03
N GLY A 270 11.23 6.64 29.35
CA GLY A 270 10.83 5.43 28.63
C GLY A 270 9.31 5.20 28.69
N LEU A 271 8.68 5.41 29.83
CA LEU A 271 7.23 5.29 30.02
C LEU A 271 6.48 6.34 29.18
N SER A 272 6.96 7.59 29.20
CA SER A 272 6.38 8.68 28.40
C SER A 272 6.42 8.37 26.92
N LEU A 273 7.56 7.92 26.39
CA LEU A 273 7.72 7.52 24.99
C LEU A 273 6.83 6.31 24.62
N ALA A 274 6.73 5.31 25.50
CA ALA A 274 5.86 4.16 25.27
C ALA A 274 4.37 4.55 25.25
N LYS A 275 3.94 5.47 26.12
CA LYS A 275 2.58 6.03 26.09
C LYS A 275 2.31 6.81 24.82
N MET A 276 3.26 7.63 24.34
CA MET A 276 3.16 8.33 23.07
C MET A 276 3.00 7.36 21.88
N LEU A 277 3.76 6.26 21.87
CA LEU A 277 3.65 5.22 20.85
C LEU A 277 2.29 4.52 20.89
N LEU A 278 1.76 4.24 22.09
CA LEU A 278 0.43 3.65 22.24
C LEU A 278 -0.66 4.61 21.72
N CYS A 279 -0.58 5.90 22.08
CA CYS A 279 -1.49 6.93 21.56
C CYS A 279 -1.47 6.98 20.03
N GLN A 280 -0.28 7.02 19.43
CA GLN A 280 -0.12 7.03 17.97
C GLN A 280 -0.72 5.77 17.33
N THR A 281 -0.52 4.61 17.92
CA THR A 281 -1.04 3.34 17.38
C THR A 281 -2.56 3.25 17.53
N CYS A 282 -3.14 3.78 18.61
CA CYS A 282 -4.58 3.91 18.83
C CYS A 282 -5.23 5.03 17.99
N GLY A 283 -4.43 5.85 17.27
CA GLY A 283 -4.94 6.97 16.49
C GLY A 283 -5.32 8.20 17.32
N MET A 284 -4.81 8.29 18.55
CA MET A 284 -4.98 9.45 19.45
C MET A 284 -3.88 10.49 19.23
N PRO A 285 -4.09 11.76 19.66
CA PRO A 285 -3.00 12.74 19.73
C PRO A 285 -1.86 12.21 20.61
N VAL A 286 -0.60 12.40 20.15
CA VAL A 286 0.59 11.82 20.78
C VAL A 286 0.81 12.34 22.22
N GLU A 287 0.40 13.58 22.50
CA GLU A 287 0.55 14.24 23.80
C GLU A 287 -0.58 13.92 24.77
N SER A 288 -1.45 12.95 24.45
CA SER A 288 -2.56 12.58 25.35
C SER A 288 -2.02 11.88 26.60
N ASP A 289 -2.39 12.39 27.76
CA ASP A 289 -2.12 11.69 29.03
C ASP A 289 -3.11 10.54 29.19
N ILE A 290 -2.59 9.32 29.22
CA ILE A 290 -3.38 8.09 29.33
C ILE A 290 -2.96 7.29 30.57
N THR A 291 -3.95 6.65 31.19
CA THR A 291 -3.73 5.64 32.23
C THR A 291 -4.33 4.32 31.76
N LEU A 292 -3.62 3.22 31.99
CA LEU A 292 -4.09 1.89 31.61
C LEU A 292 -4.70 1.17 32.84
N ALA A 293 -5.68 0.30 32.57
CA ALA A 293 -6.37 -0.43 33.62
C ALA A 293 -5.42 -1.34 34.42
N ASP A 294 -4.44 -1.94 33.76
CA ASP A 294 -3.50 -2.87 34.37
C ASP A 294 -2.26 -2.18 34.98
N GLU A 295 -2.12 -0.84 34.90
CA GLU A 295 -1.03 -0.09 35.54
C GLU A 295 -1.13 -0.11 37.07
N ALA A 296 -2.35 -0.24 37.62
CA ALA A 296 -2.60 -0.23 39.08
C ALA A 296 -2.56 -1.63 39.69
N ALA A 297 -2.51 -2.69 38.89
CA ALA A 297 -2.47 -4.05 39.39
C ALA A 297 -1.12 -4.33 40.08
N SER A 298 -1.12 -5.00 41.21
CA SER A 298 0.13 -5.37 41.92
C SER A 298 0.93 -6.46 41.20
N THR A 299 0.27 -7.27 40.39
CA THR A 299 0.87 -8.35 39.59
C THR A 299 0.11 -8.47 38.24
N ILE A 300 0.83 -8.75 37.18
CA ILE A 300 0.22 -9.00 35.87
C ILE A 300 -0.45 -10.38 35.92
N ALA A 301 -1.79 -10.44 35.83
CA ALA A 301 -2.51 -11.71 35.81
C ALA A 301 -2.07 -12.61 34.66
N ILE A 302 -1.44 -13.73 34.96
CA ILE A 302 -1.05 -14.75 33.95
C ILE A 302 -2.22 -15.73 33.86
N GLU A 303 -3.04 -15.57 32.81
CA GLU A 303 -4.05 -16.55 32.47
C GLU A 303 -3.37 -17.81 31.95
N GLU A 304 -3.74 -18.96 32.46
CA GLU A 304 -3.40 -20.25 31.85
C GLU A 304 -4.27 -20.41 30.58
N ASP A 305 -3.85 -19.76 29.50
CA ASP A 305 -4.47 -20.03 28.20
C ASP A 305 -4.31 -21.51 27.87
N SER A 306 -5.40 -22.19 27.66
CA SER A 306 -5.50 -23.57 27.24
C SER A 306 -5.04 -23.82 25.78
N VAL A 307 -4.06 -23.04 25.30
CA VAL A 307 -3.35 -23.35 24.04
C VAL A 307 -2.37 -24.51 24.30
N ASN A 308 -2.92 -25.58 24.89
CA ASN A 308 -2.29 -26.87 24.93
C ASN A 308 -2.55 -27.56 23.59
N GLY A 309 -1.55 -27.64 22.76
CA GLY A 309 -1.60 -28.36 21.52
C GLY A 309 -1.60 -27.43 20.31
N ALA A 310 -0.41 -26.97 19.97
CA ALA A 310 -0.10 -26.45 18.64
C ALA A 310 -0.17 -27.57 17.58
N ASP A 311 -1.16 -28.46 17.65
CA ASP A 311 -1.18 -29.68 16.85
C ASP A 311 -1.87 -29.53 15.50
N THR A 312 -2.47 -28.37 15.22
CA THR A 312 -3.01 -28.09 13.89
C THR A 312 -2.80 -26.62 13.58
N VAL A 313 -1.70 -26.32 12.89
CA VAL A 313 -1.54 -25.00 12.25
C VAL A 313 -2.69 -24.88 11.25
N ALA A 314 -3.64 -24.01 11.56
CA ALA A 314 -4.73 -23.75 10.64
C ALA A 314 -4.19 -22.85 9.51
N TYR A 315 -3.50 -23.43 8.52
CA TYR A 315 -2.97 -22.74 7.33
C TYR A 315 -4.02 -21.85 6.67
N TRP A 316 -5.30 -22.25 6.77
CA TRP A 316 -6.45 -21.56 6.20
C TRP A 316 -6.73 -20.19 6.82
N TYR A 317 -6.19 -19.91 8.01
CA TYR A 317 -6.38 -18.63 8.72
C TYR A 317 -5.16 -17.71 8.64
N ARG A 318 -4.15 -18.05 7.83
CA ARG A 318 -2.94 -17.25 7.65
C ARG A 318 -3.03 -16.39 6.39
N PRO A 319 -3.27 -15.07 6.55
CA PRO A 319 -3.39 -14.16 5.40
C PRO A 319 -2.15 -14.17 4.49
N GLU A 320 -0.96 -14.38 5.05
CA GLU A 320 0.29 -14.42 4.29
C GLU A 320 0.33 -15.59 3.29
N LEU A 321 -0.18 -16.75 3.68
CA LEU A 321 -0.24 -17.93 2.80
C LEU A 321 -1.33 -17.76 1.73
N GLU A 322 -2.46 -17.15 2.08
CA GLU A 322 -3.50 -16.83 1.12
C GLU A 322 -3.03 -15.81 0.07
N LEU A 323 -2.23 -14.80 0.46
CA LEU A 323 -1.61 -13.86 -0.46
C LEU A 323 -0.69 -14.56 -1.46
N LEU A 324 0.14 -15.49 -1.00
CA LEU A 324 1.04 -16.25 -1.88
C LEU A 324 0.27 -17.21 -2.78
N SER A 325 -0.78 -17.88 -2.29
CA SER A 325 -1.68 -18.69 -3.11
C SER A 325 -2.32 -17.86 -4.22
N ASN A 326 -2.83 -16.67 -3.90
CA ASN A 326 -3.36 -15.74 -4.89
C ASN A 326 -2.27 -15.27 -5.89
N THR A 327 -1.01 -15.12 -5.46
CA THR A 327 0.11 -14.78 -6.34
C THR A 327 0.40 -15.92 -7.34
N VAL A 328 0.32 -17.18 -6.91
CA VAL A 328 0.39 -18.34 -7.81
C VAL A 328 -0.73 -18.29 -8.85
N ASP A 329 -1.95 -17.98 -8.44
CA ASP A 329 -3.07 -17.88 -9.35
C ASP A 329 -2.93 -16.72 -10.34
N ILE A 330 -2.42 -15.56 -9.92
CA ILE A 330 -2.07 -14.45 -10.84
C ILE A 330 -1.03 -14.93 -11.86
N SER A 331 0.01 -15.64 -11.45
CA SER A 331 1.05 -16.15 -12.33
C SER A 331 0.48 -17.14 -13.36
N ARG A 332 -0.48 -17.99 -12.95
CA ARG A 332 -1.22 -18.87 -13.86
C ARG A 332 -2.04 -18.08 -14.88
N GLN A 333 -2.71 -16.99 -14.47
CA GLN A 333 -3.42 -16.12 -15.41
C GLN A 333 -2.45 -15.33 -16.31
N ALA A 334 -1.31 -14.88 -15.80
CA ALA A 334 -0.25 -14.26 -16.59
C ALA A 334 0.29 -15.20 -17.69
N THR A 335 0.39 -16.50 -17.39
CA THR A 335 0.72 -17.54 -18.40
C THR A 335 -0.34 -17.62 -19.49
N LYS A 336 -1.66 -17.51 -19.15
CA LYS A 336 -2.74 -17.44 -20.14
C LYS A 336 -2.67 -16.16 -20.96
N LEU A 337 -2.34 -15.03 -20.32
CA LEU A 337 -2.16 -13.74 -20.99
C LEU A 337 -1.00 -13.79 -21.99
N ALA A 338 0.14 -14.36 -21.61
CA ALA A 338 1.27 -14.59 -22.50
C ALA A 338 0.87 -15.46 -23.72
N ARG A 339 0.06 -16.49 -23.51
CA ARG A 339 -0.46 -17.34 -24.58
C ARG A 339 -1.42 -16.60 -25.50
N ALA A 340 -2.24 -15.69 -24.98
CA ALA A 340 -3.24 -14.95 -25.73
C ALA A 340 -2.64 -14.10 -26.87
N THR A 341 -1.37 -13.66 -26.73
CA THR A 341 -0.68 -12.87 -27.76
C THR A 341 -0.42 -13.65 -29.05
N TYR A 342 -0.50 -14.98 -29.04
CA TYR A 342 -0.28 -15.88 -30.18
C TYR A 342 -1.55 -16.54 -30.67
N LEU A 343 -2.68 -16.26 -30.04
CA LEU A 343 -3.98 -16.73 -30.47
C LEU A 343 -4.63 -15.72 -31.42
N PRO A 344 -5.56 -16.15 -32.30
CA PRO A 344 -6.32 -15.24 -33.13
C PRO A 344 -6.99 -14.14 -32.31
N GLN A 345 -7.07 -12.94 -32.89
CA GLN A 345 -7.76 -11.79 -32.30
C GLN A 345 -8.80 -11.30 -33.30
N VAL A 346 -10.01 -11.06 -32.83
CA VAL A 346 -11.14 -10.61 -33.63
C VAL A 346 -11.71 -9.35 -32.99
N LEU A 347 -11.71 -8.28 -33.79
CA LEU A 347 -12.17 -6.95 -33.37
C LEU A 347 -13.25 -6.49 -34.35
N LEU A 348 -14.40 -6.07 -33.84
CA LEU A 348 -15.41 -5.35 -34.59
C LEU A 348 -15.14 -3.85 -34.42
N SER A 349 -15.06 -3.15 -35.58
CA SER A 349 -14.82 -1.70 -35.61
C SER A 349 -15.84 -1.06 -36.52
N GLY A 350 -16.41 0.05 -36.09
CA GLY A 350 -17.31 0.84 -36.89
C GLY A 350 -17.18 2.32 -36.55
N GLY A 351 -17.36 3.19 -37.55
CA GLY A 351 -17.21 4.59 -37.28
C GLY A 351 -17.71 5.50 -38.40
N TYR A 352 -17.62 6.78 -38.10
CA TYR A 352 -17.90 7.85 -39.04
C TYR A 352 -16.67 8.74 -39.13
N LEU A 353 -16.13 8.85 -40.38
CA LEU A 353 -14.98 9.70 -40.66
C LEU A 353 -15.45 10.89 -41.48
N MET A 354 -15.21 12.10 -41.05
CA MET A 354 -15.51 13.35 -41.72
C MET A 354 -14.21 14.06 -42.08
N THR A 355 -14.08 14.51 -43.33
CA THR A 355 -12.89 15.23 -43.81
C THR A 355 -13.25 16.49 -44.59
N ASN A 356 -12.38 17.49 -44.57
CA ASN A 356 -12.42 18.66 -45.42
C ASN A 356 -10.97 18.99 -45.88
N PRO A 357 -10.61 18.90 -47.17
CA PRO A 357 -11.46 18.50 -48.32
C PRO A 357 -11.99 17.06 -48.17
N ASN A 358 -13.11 16.80 -48.86
CA ASN A 358 -13.70 15.47 -48.90
C ASN A 358 -12.85 14.55 -49.77
N VAL A 359 -12.16 13.59 -49.16
CA VAL A 359 -11.29 12.62 -49.87
C VAL A 359 -12.06 11.61 -50.73
N TYR A 360 -13.34 11.45 -50.50
CA TYR A 360 -14.20 10.50 -51.23
C TYR A 360 -14.92 11.14 -52.44
N ASP A 361 -14.85 12.48 -52.57
CA ASP A 361 -15.48 13.21 -53.65
C ASP A 361 -14.49 14.24 -54.22
N GLY A 362 -13.45 13.77 -54.87
CA GLY A 362 -12.49 14.59 -55.65
C GLY A 362 -11.82 15.71 -54.85
N PHE A 363 -11.65 15.59 -53.56
CA PHE A 363 -11.09 16.61 -52.65
C PHE A 363 -11.86 17.95 -52.70
N THR A 364 -13.17 17.89 -52.91
CA THR A 364 -14.02 19.09 -52.84
C THR A 364 -13.95 19.72 -51.45
N ARG A 365 -13.85 21.06 -51.38
CA ARG A 365 -13.77 21.80 -50.11
C ARG A 365 -15.12 21.88 -49.40
N LYS A 366 -15.60 20.72 -48.97
CA LYS A 366 -16.81 20.59 -48.13
C LYS A 366 -16.54 19.56 -47.08
N PHE A 367 -17.09 19.77 -45.88
CA PHE A 367 -17.13 18.70 -44.89
C PHE A 367 -18.14 17.65 -45.36
N ALA A 368 -17.64 16.47 -45.59
CA ALA A 368 -18.47 15.30 -45.82
C ALA A 368 -17.87 14.10 -45.12
N GLY A 369 -18.70 13.17 -44.75
CA GLY A 369 -18.28 12.00 -43.98
C GLY A 369 -18.79 10.72 -44.61
N VAL A 370 -18.11 9.66 -44.25
CA VAL A 370 -18.45 8.29 -44.59
C VAL A 370 -18.51 7.44 -43.33
N TRP A 371 -19.48 6.56 -43.28
CA TRP A 371 -19.50 5.54 -42.23
C TRP A 371 -18.80 4.28 -42.72
N ASN A 372 -18.18 3.57 -41.85
CA ASN A 372 -17.58 2.26 -42.10
C ASN A 372 -17.89 1.30 -40.98
N VAL A 373 -18.05 0.04 -41.27
CA VAL A 373 -18.14 -1.07 -40.34
C VAL A 373 -17.30 -2.20 -40.87
N GLY A 374 -16.47 -2.80 -40.07
CA GLY A 374 -15.59 -3.86 -40.47
C GLY A 374 -15.20 -4.78 -39.31
N VAL A 375 -14.78 -5.97 -39.66
CA VAL A 375 -14.19 -6.93 -38.73
C VAL A 375 -12.71 -7.05 -39.06
N VAL A 376 -11.90 -6.83 -38.05
CA VAL A 376 -10.44 -7.00 -38.13
C VAL A 376 -10.07 -8.33 -37.48
N VAL A 377 -9.49 -9.24 -38.25
CA VAL A 377 -8.99 -10.52 -37.75
C VAL A 377 -7.48 -10.50 -37.85
N ARG A 378 -6.80 -10.67 -36.71
CA ARG A 378 -5.34 -10.77 -36.65
C ARG A 378 -4.96 -12.16 -36.17
N ILE A 379 -4.22 -12.89 -37.02
CA ILE A 379 -3.70 -14.22 -36.70
C ILE A 379 -2.18 -14.19 -36.80
N PRO A 380 -1.46 -14.22 -35.66
CA PRO A 380 0.00 -14.29 -35.66
C PRO A 380 0.44 -15.66 -36.15
N VAL A 381 1.04 -15.76 -37.34
CA VAL A 381 1.41 -17.05 -37.98
C VAL A 381 2.83 -17.46 -37.60
N TRP A 382 3.80 -16.56 -37.74
CA TRP A 382 5.20 -16.89 -37.54
C TRP A 382 5.97 -15.76 -36.84
N HIS A 383 6.63 -16.09 -35.71
CA HIS A 383 7.42 -15.14 -34.93
C HIS A 383 8.65 -15.84 -34.33
N TRP A 384 9.30 -16.74 -35.04
CA TRP A 384 10.56 -17.38 -34.66
C TRP A 384 10.52 -18.00 -33.25
N MET A 385 9.44 -18.69 -32.92
CA MET A 385 9.20 -19.38 -31.62
C MET A 385 9.11 -18.44 -30.38
N ASP A 386 9.09 -17.12 -30.58
CA ASP A 386 8.99 -16.12 -29.48
C ASP A 386 7.87 -16.47 -28.49
N GLY A 387 6.69 -16.87 -29.02
CA GLY A 387 5.57 -17.30 -28.18
C GLY A 387 5.85 -18.46 -27.27
N THR A 388 6.51 -19.46 -27.80
CA THR A 388 6.87 -20.65 -27.04
C THR A 388 7.81 -20.31 -25.88
N TYR A 389 8.80 -19.43 -26.13
CA TYR A 389 9.75 -18.99 -25.10
C TYR A 389 9.07 -18.14 -24.06
N LYS A 390 8.19 -17.20 -24.43
CA LYS A 390 7.41 -16.38 -23.49
C LYS A 390 6.49 -17.21 -22.59
N VAL A 391 5.79 -18.19 -23.18
CA VAL A 391 4.92 -19.09 -22.40
C VAL A 391 5.75 -19.98 -21.47
N ARG A 392 6.92 -20.47 -21.92
CA ARG A 392 7.83 -21.24 -21.04
C ARG A 392 8.36 -20.37 -19.89
N ALA A 393 8.76 -19.14 -20.18
CA ALA A 393 9.19 -18.18 -19.15
C ALA A 393 8.07 -17.88 -18.13
N ALA A 394 6.83 -17.67 -18.60
CA ALA A 394 5.68 -17.45 -17.72
C ALA A 394 5.33 -18.69 -16.87
N LYS A 395 5.49 -19.91 -17.41
CA LYS A 395 5.35 -21.15 -16.63
C LYS A 395 6.44 -21.28 -15.57
N ALA A 396 7.70 -20.97 -15.91
CA ALA A 396 8.78 -20.97 -14.94
C ALA A 396 8.52 -19.96 -13.80
N ALA A 397 7.96 -18.77 -14.10
CA ALA A 397 7.51 -17.81 -13.07
C ALA A 397 6.40 -18.40 -12.18
N THR A 398 5.50 -19.23 -12.73
CA THR A 398 4.49 -19.93 -11.91
C THR A 398 5.15 -20.94 -10.97
N THR A 399 6.13 -21.71 -11.46
CA THR A 399 6.88 -22.65 -10.61
C THR A 399 7.65 -21.93 -9.50
N ILE A 400 8.23 -20.74 -9.77
CA ILE A 400 8.88 -19.93 -8.74
C ILE A 400 7.88 -19.54 -7.66
N ALA A 401 6.70 -19.04 -8.03
CA ALA A 401 5.66 -18.67 -7.07
C ALA A 401 5.15 -19.88 -6.24
N GLU A 402 5.06 -21.07 -6.84
CA GLU A 402 4.70 -22.30 -6.15
C GLU A 402 5.78 -22.72 -5.14
N LEU A 403 7.07 -22.57 -5.48
CA LEU A 403 8.18 -22.82 -4.56
C LEU A 403 8.23 -21.81 -3.41
N GLU A 404 7.97 -20.52 -3.68
CA GLU A 404 7.87 -19.48 -2.64
C GLU A 404 6.72 -19.76 -1.66
N LEU A 405 5.58 -20.25 -2.16
CA LEU A 405 4.47 -20.68 -1.31
C LEU A 405 4.88 -21.86 -0.41
N ALA A 406 5.52 -22.89 -0.97
CA ALA A 406 5.99 -24.05 -0.21
C ALA A 406 7.04 -23.65 0.84
N GLU A 407 8.03 -22.84 0.47
CA GLU A 407 9.04 -22.31 1.41
C GLU A 407 8.40 -21.51 2.55
N THR A 408 7.36 -20.71 2.24
CA THR A 408 6.69 -19.92 3.26
C THR A 408 5.85 -20.80 4.20
N GLN A 409 5.28 -21.89 3.71
CA GLN A 409 4.63 -22.89 4.56
C GLN A 409 5.62 -23.47 5.57
N GLU A 410 6.81 -23.89 5.14
CA GLU A 410 7.87 -24.38 6.03
C GLU A 410 8.31 -23.31 7.06
N LYS A 411 8.43 -22.04 6.63
CA LYS A 411 8.73 -20.91 7.53
C LYS A 411 7.64 -20.68 8.58
N VAL A 412 6.36 -20.86 8.21
CA VAL A 412 5.23 -20.76 9.14
C VAL A 412 5.29 -21.87 10.18
N ASP A 413 5.57 -23.11 9.79
CA ASP A 413 5.74 -24.24 10.73
C ASP A 413 6.87 -24.00 11.72
N LEU A 414 8.01 -23.52 11.21
CA LEU A 414 9.13 -23.12 12.04
C LEU A 414 8.75 -21.99 13.00
N GLN A 415 8.04 -20.98 12.52
CA GLN A 415 7.58 -19.85 13.35
C GLN A 415 6.66 -20.30 14.48
N VAL A 416 5.69 -21.17 14.20
CA VAL A 416 4.79 -21.73 15.23
C VAL A 416 5.57 -22.50 16.27
N SER A 417 6.49 -23.36 15.85
CA SER A 417 7.37 -24.09 16.76
C SER A 417 8.22 -23.16 17.63
N GLN A 418 8.84 -22.14 17.02
CA GLN A 418 9.62 -21.12 17.76
C GLN A 418 8.75 -20.34 18.77
N CYS A 419 7.53 -19.94 18.39
CA CYS A 419 6.63 -19.25 19.32
C CYS A 419 6.21 -20.16 20.48
N SER A 420 5.96 -21.43 20.22
CA SER A 420 5.66 -22.42 21.27
C SER A 420 6.83 -22.63 22.24
N PHE A 421 8.05 -22.76 21.72
CA PHE A 421 9.25 -22.85 22.57
C PHE A 421 9.48 -21.59 23.41
N LYS A 422 9.33 -20.41 22.80
CA LYS A 422 9.47 -19.13 23.54
C LYS A 422 8.45 -19.00 24.66
N LEU A 423 7.21 -19.42 24.45
CA LEU A 423 6.20 -19.41 25.52
C LEU A 423 6.57 -20.37 26.67
N LYS A 424 7.05 -21.59 26.35
CA LYS A 424 7.52 -22.52 27.36
C LYS A 424 8.75 -21.99 28.12
N GLU A 425 9.67 -21.36 27.42
CA GLU A 425 10.85 -20.71 28.00
C GLU A 425 10.45 -19.56 28.93
N ALA A 426 9.56 -18.64 28.48
CA ALA A 426 9.08 -17.53 29.29
C ALA A 426 8.41 -18.00 30.59
N ARG A 427 7.59 -19.05 30.54
CA ARG A 427 6.99 -19.67 31.75
C ARG A 427 8.05 -20.22 32.73
N LYS A 428 9.11 -20.87 32.20
CA LYS A 428 10.21 -21.34 33.06
C LYS A 428 11.00 -20.19 33.67
N LYS A 429 11.31 -19.16 32.86
CA LYS A 429 11.98 -17.95 33.38
C LYS A 429 11.18 -17.28 34.49
N TYR A 430 9.87 -17.15 34.32
CA TYR A 430 8.98 -16.59 35.36
C TYR A 430 9.03 -17.40 36.67
N ALA A 431 8.93 -18.72 36.57
CA ALA A 431 9.02 -19.60 37.74
C ALA A 431 10.39 -19.48 38.47
N MET A 432 11.48 -19.29 37.73
CA MET A 432 12.81 -19.06 38.30
C MET A 432 12.92 -17.64 38.88
N ALA A 433 12.42 -16.62 38.15
CA ALA A 433 12.44 -15.23 38.63
C ALA A 433 11.66 -15.05 39.94
N THR A 434 10.50 -15.68 40.05
CA THR A 434 9.72 -15.68 41.32
C THR A 434 10.53 -16.24 42.50
N LYS A 435 11.18 -17.42 42.30
CA LYS A 435 12.06 -17.99 43.35
C LYS A 435 13.27 -17.12 43.66
N ASN A 436 13.79 -16.40 42.67
CA ASN A 436 14.91 -15.47 42.89
C ASN A 436 14.47 -14.26 43.70
N VAL A 437 13.26 -13.73 43.46
CA VAL A 437 12.69 -12.64 44.24
C VAL A 437 12.59 -13.04 45.72
N ASP A 438 11.99 -14.21 46.03
CA ASP A 438 11.86 -14.70 47.43
C ASP A 438 13.23 -14.76 48.12
N LYS A 439 14.28 -15.25 47.43
CA LYS A 439 15.63 -15.34 47.98
C LYS A 439 16.30 -13.95 48.10
N ALA A 440 16.08 -13.05 47.16
CA ALA A 440 16.66 -11.72 47.17
C ALA A 440 16.02 -10.86 48.28
N GLU A 441 14.72 -11.01 48.53
CA GLU A 441 14.02 -10.35 49.65
C GLU A 441 14.54 -10.82 51.00
N GLU A 442 14.73 -12.11 51.17
CA GLU A 442 15.29 -12.65 52.43
C GLU A 442 16.77 -12.24 52.60
N ASN A 443 17.56 -12.24 51.53
CA ASN A 443 18.93 -11.73 51.54
C ASN A 443 18.98 -10.26 51.98
N LEU A 444 18.12 -9.41 51.39
CA LEU A 444 18.02 -8.00 51.75
C LEU A 444 17.61 -7.80 53.21
N ARG A 445 16.64 -8.64 53.70
CA ARG A 445 16.22 -8.62 55.09
C ARG A 445 17.39 -8.95 56.02
N CYS A 446 18.15 -10.04 55.73
CA CYS A 446 19.32 -10.43 56.50
C CYS A 446 20.41 -9.38 56.47
N ALA A 447 20.72 -8.78 55.32
CA ALA A 447 21.71 -7.73 55.16
C ALA A 447 21.36 -6.48 55.99
N ASN A 448 20.08 -6.06 55.97
CA ASN A 448 19.63 -4.92 56.74
C ASN A 448 19.70 -5.18 58.28
N VAL A 449 19.41 -6.40 58.73
CA VAL A 449 19.55 -6.77 60.15
C VAL A 449 21.02 -6.80 60.54
N GLY A 450 21.86 -7.50 59.76
CA GLY A 450 23.30 -7.61 60.06
C GLY A 450 24.03 -6.26 60.06
N PHE A 451 23.60 -5.34 59.20
CA PHE A 451 24.10 -3.95 59.18
C PHE A 451 23.73 -3.18 60.46
N LYS A 452 22.50 -3.27 60.90
CA LYS A 452 22.04 -2.63 62.13
C LYS A 452 22.75 -3.17 63.37
N GLU A 453 23.07 -4.44 63.39
CA GLU A 453 23.84 -5.10 64.46
C GLU A 453 25.37 -4.90 64.32
N GLY A 454 25.82 -4.18 63.29
CA GLY A 454 27.24 -3.89 63.06
C GLY A 454 28.07 -5.08 62.57
N VAL A 455 27.43 -6.17 62.09
CA VAL A 455 28.10 -7.39 61.63
C VAL A 455 28.42 -7.31 60.12
N LEU A 456 27.62 -6.58 59.36
CA LEU A 456 27.78 -6.41 57.90
C LEU A 456 28.16 -4.97 57.57
N GLN A 457 28.89 -4.81 56.43
CA GLN A 457 29.33 -3.52 55.92
C GLN A 457 28.26 -2.86 55.05
N THR A 458 28.37 -1.55 54.87
CA THR A 458 27.49 -0.76 53.95
C THR A 458 27.46 -1.35 52.54
N THR A 459 28.60 -1.86 52.05
CA THR A 459 28.72 -2.51 50.74
C THR A 459 27.84 -3.75 50.62
N ASP A 460 27.75 -4.57 51.66
CA ASP A 460 26.93 -5.81 51.68
C ASP A 460 25.45 -5.49 51.53
N VAL A 461 24.99 -4.39 52.19
CA VAL A 461 23.60 -3.91 52.07
C VAL A 461 23.32 -3.38 50.67
N MET A 462 24.26 -2.59 50.07
CA MET A 462 24.12 -2.09 48.72
C MET A 462 24.04 -3.22 47.68
N GLU A 463 24.86 -4.27 47.87
CA GLU A 463 24.82 -5.46 47.01
C GLU A 463 23.49 -6.19 47.15
N ALA A 464 23.00 -6.41 48.35
CA ALA A 464 21.69 -7.03 48.61
C ALA A 464 20.52 -6.22 48.02
N GLN A 465 20.54 -4.87 48.15
CA GLN A 465 19.55 -3.98 47.55
C GLN A 465 19.57 -4.05 46.04
N THR A 466 20.76 -4.08 45.42
CA THR A 466 20.94 -4.20 43.98
C THR A 466 20.43 -5.55 43.48
N ALA A 467 20.76 -6.65 44.15
CA ALA A 467 20.29 -8.00 43.84
C ALA A 467 18.76 -8.11 43.92
N TRP A 468 18.16 -7.49 44.95
CA TRP A 468 16.69 -7.43 45.08
C TRP A 468 16.05 -6.66 43.93
N MET A 469 16.56 -5.48 43.61
CA MET A 469 16.05 -4.67 42.46
C MET A 469 16.15 -5.43 41.14
N GLN A 470 17.28 -6.12 40.89
CA GLN A 470 17.46 -6.93 39.70
C GLN A 470 16.50 -8.12 39.64
N ALA A 471 16.30 -8.83 40.75
CA ALA A 471 15.35 -9.95 40.85
C ALA A 471 13.92 -9.51 40.56
N GLN A 472 13.48 -8.40 41.16
CA GLN A 472 12.15 -7.81 40.92
C GLN A 472 11.97 -7.37 39.46
N SER A 473 12.99 -6.70 38.86
CA SER A 473 12.96 -6.31 37.45
C SER A 473 12.85 -7.52 36.52
N GLN A 474 13.61 -8.60 36.80
CA GLN A 474 13.55 -9.84 36.00
C GLN A 474 12.18 -10.52 36.10
N LYS A 475 11.51 -10.45 37.29
CA LYS A 475 10.15 -10.98 37.46
C LYS A 475 9.17 -10.19 36.59
N ILE A 476 9.18 -8.84 36.63
CA ILE A 476 8.33 -7.99 35.80
C ILE A 476 8.56 -8.29 34.34
N ASP A 477 9.82 -8.38 33.87
CA ASP A 477 10.16 -8.69 32.50
C ASP A 477 9.63 -10.06 32.06
N SER A 478 9.72 -11.08 32.91
CA SER A 478 9.24 -12.42 32.59
C SER A 478 7.70 -12.50 32.56
N GLU A 479 6.98 -11.75 33.36
CA GLU A 479 5.51 -11.62 33.31
C GLU A 479 5.06 -11.07 31.96
N VAL A 480 5.70 -9.99 31.51
CA VAL A 480 5.40 -9.35 30.21
C VAL A 480 5.85 -10.22 29.05
N GLU A 481 7.01 -10.92 29.15
CA GLU A 481 7.49 -11.86 28.13
C GLU A 481 6.46 -12.97 27.89
N ILE A 482 5.78 -13.48 28.93
CA ILE A 482 4.69 -14.45 28.76
C ILE A 482 3.54 -13.87 27.96
N LYS A 483 3.06 -12.65 28.30
CA LYS A 483 1.96 -12.01 27.57
C LYS A 483 2.32 -11.78 26.09
N ILE A 484 3.51 -11.28 25.79
CA ILE A 484 4.00 -11.06 24.43
C ILE A 484 4.16 -12.41 23.70
N ALA A 485 4.66 -13.45 24.35
CA ALA A 485 4.78 -14.78 23.75
C ALA A 485 3.41 -15.39 23.41
N GLN A 486 2.40 -15.21 24.28
CA GLN A 486 1.02 -15.61 24.01
C GLN A 486 0.44 -14.90 22.80
N VAL A 487 0.60 -13.57 22.69
CA VAL A 487 0.15 -12.78 21.53
C VAL A 487 0.84 -13.26 20.24
N ASN A 488 2.16 -13.49 20.29
CA ASN A 488 2.91 -13.97 19.14
C ASN A 488 2.47 -15.38 18.71
N LEU A 489 2.18 -16.27 19.67
CA LEU A 489 1.68 -17.60 19.37
C LEU A 489 0.26 -17.56 18.79
N LYS A 490 -0.66 -16.76 19.37
CA LYS A 490 -2.02 -16.56 18.83
C LYS A 490 -1.95 -16.11 17.36
N LYS A 491 -1.09 -15.15 17.03
CA LYS A 491 -0.89 -14.73 15.63
C LYS A 491 -0.28 -15.85 14.80
N ALA A 492 0.73 -16.57 15.31
CA ALA A 492 1.40 -17.62 14.57
C ALA A 492 0.47 -18.78 14.19
N ILE A 493 -0.55 -19.09 14.99
CA ILE A 493 -1.58 -20.08 14.69
C ILE A 493 -2.80 -19.52 13.93
N GLY A 494 -2.83 -18.21 13.62
CA GLY A 494 -3.91 -17.58 12.86
C GLY A 494 -5.15 -17.19 13.69
N HIS A 495 -5.09 -17.17 15.01
CA HIS A 495 -6.20 -16.86 15.91
C HIS A 495 -6.14 -15.43 16.49
N MET A 496 -6.09 -14.41 15.59
CA MET A 496 -5.99 -13.01 16.05
C MET A 496 -7.15 -12.11 15.57
#